data_4e8de7f2d422762ce551f2e7b207698d
#
_entry.id   4e8de7f2d422762ce551f2e7b207698d
#
_cell.length_a   1.000
_cell.length_b   1.000
_cell.length_c   1.000
_cell.angle_alpha   90.00
_cell.angle_beta   90.00
_cell.angle_gamma   90.00
#
_symmetry.space_group_name_H-M   'P 1'
#
loop_
_entity.id
_entity.type
_entity.pdbx_description
1 polymer ?
#
loop_
_entity_poly.entity_id
_entity_poly.type
_entity_poly.pdbx_seq_one_letter_code
_entity_poly.pdbx_strand_id
1 'polypeptide(L)'
;SDVYKRQVQDTPVLSRPQADTAAIEIAHVQEYYDSLKQQAGYGDDAFANTLVVAADQFLARRDSTGLMTILAGLPWFTDWGRDTMIAFSGLTLATRRFSDAREILLTFAQYVHHGMVPNMFPDDGQDPLYNTADASLWYFYAVDAYLKVTGQPSDYDYIQRRIYPVLREIIHAYAHGTDFSIYMDDDALIHAGSGLDQVTWMDVRVGDWVATPRHGKPVEINALWYNALCVTAELAEHFKEDSSVYRQLATRVSASFRKEFWNEKDGCLYDVIEENGKDASIRPNQIYAVSLPHTMLTAEQALQVVNTVEEKLLAGPGIRSLSPEHKDYHGIYCGSLPKRDAAYHQGTAWGFLMGGFLTAYMKVHHHSPEAKKQAMVYLAPVQTHLLEEGCIGSISEIFDGDAPHTCRGCYAQAWSVGEILRCYTQDIQKNQK
;
A
#
# COMPACT_ATOMS: atom_id res chain seq x y z
N SER A 1 16.72 4.84 16.33
CA SER A 1 17.81 3.95 16.12
C SER A 1 17.62 2.49 16.59
N ASP A 2 16.44 2.12 17.11
CA ASP A 2 16.18 0.74 17.52
C ASP A 2 16.10 -0.23 16.33
N VAL A 3 15.69 0.26 15.19
CA VAL A 3 15.54 -0.53 13.97
C VAL A 3 16.89 -0.85 13.32
N TYR A 4 17.89 0.02 13.48
CA TYR A 4 19.22 -0.17 12.88
C TYR A 4 20.19 -1.02 13.70
N LYS A 5 19.87 -1.36 14.95
CA LYS A 5 20.75 -2.19 15.80
C LYS A 5 21.00 -3.61 15.26
N ARG A 6 20.17 -4.08 14.33
CA ARG A 6 20.37 -5.38 13.68
C ARG A 6 21.61 -5.41 12.78
N GLN A 7 22.11 -4.25 12.34
CA GLN A 7 23.27 -4.14 11.44
C GLN A 7 24.60 -3.90 12.18
N VAL A 8 24.54 -3.55 13.45
CA VAL A 8 25.73 -3.29 14.26
C VAL A 8 25.67 -4.14 15.53
N GLN A 9 25.78 -5.46 15.37
CA GLN A 9 26.30 -6.25 16.47
C GLN A 9 27.77 -5.83 16.68
N ASP A 10 28.18 -5.70 17.95
CA ASP A 10 29.59 -5.54 18.34
C ASP A 10 30.40 -6.73 17.88
N THR A 11 30.62 -6.83 16.59
CA THR A 11 31.64 -7.73 16.03
C THR A 11 32.96 -7.03 16.23
N PRO A 12 33.94 -7.64 16.89
CA PRO A 12 35.25 -7.06 17.00
C PRO A 12 35.72 -6.70 15.59
N VAL A 13 36.20 -5.46 15.42
CA VAL A 13 36.79 -5.00 14.15
C VAL A 13 37.90 -5.99 13.80
N LEU A 14 37.57 -6.96 12.95
CA LEU A 14 38.53 -7.89 12.41
C LEU A 14 39.54 -7.07 11.60
N SER A 15 40.76 -7.07 12.05
CA SER A 15 41.88 -6.52 11.32
C SER A 15 41.95 -7.17 9.94
N ARG A 16 41.53 -6.47 8.89
CA ARG A 16 41.38 -6.84 7.47
C ARG A 16 40.81 -8.24 7.24
N PRO A 17 39.66 -8.37 6.60
CA PRO A 17 39.15 -9.68 6.21
C PRO A 17 40.21 -10.37 5.35
N GLN A 18 40.58 -11.57 5.72
CA GLN A 18 41.37 -12.44 4.83
C GLN A 18 40.45 -12.79 3.64
N ALA A 19 40.99 -12.97 2.45
CA ALA A 19 40.24 -13.33 1.25
C ALA A 19 39.29 -14.52 1.48
N ASP A 20 39.73 -15.48 2.30
CA ASP A 20 38.91 -16.64 2.69
C ASP A 20 37.68 -16.28 3.51
N THR A 21 37.75 -15.27 4.38
CA THR A 21 36.58 -14.79 5.17
C THR A 21 35.55 -14.16 4.27
N ALA A 22 35.94 -13.34 3.30
CA ALA A 22 35.04 -12.74 2.34
C ALA A 22 34.31 -13.79 1.47
N ALA A 23 35.03 -14.81 1.02
CA ALA A 23 34.45 -15.91 0.25
C ALA A 23 33.41 -16.72 1.07
N ILE A 24 33.70 -16.96 2.35
CA ILE A 24 32.80 -17.65 3.28
C ILE A 24 31.52 -16.81 3.48
N GLU A 25 31.63 -15.50 3.73
CA GLU A 25 30.50 -14.62 3.92
C GLU A 25 29.62 -14.50 2.65
N ILE A 26 30.26 -14.42 1.48
CA ILE A 26 29.54 -14.43 0.20
C ILE A 26 28.74 -15.74 0.03
N ALA A 27 29.37 -16.88 0.36
CA ALA A 27 28.70 -18.18 0.28
C ALA A 27 27.48 -18.26 1.24
N HIS A 28 27.63 -17.79 2.48
CA HIS A 28 26.52 -17.72 3.45
C HIS A 28 25.38 -16.85 2.97
N VAL A 29 25.67 -15.67 2.39
CA VAL A 29 24.65 -14.78 1.83
C VAL A 29 23.93 -15.44 0.64
N GLN A 30 24.68 -16.15 -0.22
CA GLN A 30 24.09 -16.88 -1.35
C GLN A 30 23.19 -18.02 -0.86
N GLU A 31 23.63 -18.84 0.08
CA GLU A 31 22.82 -19.89 0.69
C GLU A 31 21.56 -19.33 1.35
N TYR A 32 21.67 -18.20 2.02
CA TYR A 32 20.52 -17.51 2.62
C TYR A 32 19.52 -17.06 1.55
N TYR A 33 19.97 -16.38 0.50
CA TYR A 33 19.09 -15.95 -0.59
C TYR A 33 18.45 -17.13 -1.33
N ASP A 34 19.19 -18.20 -1.54
CA ASP A 34 18.64 -19.41 -2.17
C ASP A 34 17.60 -20.08 -1.28
N SER A 35 17.74 -20.03 0.05
CA SER A 35 16.74 -20.49 0.99
C SER A 35 15.45 -19.65 0.91
N LEU A 36 15.54 -18.33 0.75
CA LEU A 36 14.39 -17.44 0.58
C LEU A 36 13.63 -17.73 -0.71
N LYS A 37 14.35 -17.89 -1.82
CA LYS A 37 13.76 -18.25 -3.13
C LYS A 37 13.09 -19.62 -3.07
N GLN A 38 13.73 -20.60 -2.46
CA GLN A 38 13.15 -21.93 -2.26
C GLN A 38 11.87 -21.88 -1.40
N GLN A 39 11.88 -21.11 -0.30
CA GLN A 39 10.71 -20.91 0.55
C GLN A 39 9.56 -20.29 -0.24
N ALA A 40 9.82 -19.25 -1.03
CA ALA A 40 8.81 -18.57 -1.83
C ALA A 40 8.23 -19.47 -2.93
N GLY A 41 9.06 -20.33 -3.54
CA GLY A 41 8.61 -21.42 -4.40
C GLY A 41 8.27 -21.02 -5.84
N TYR A 42 8.94 -20.01 -6.39
CA TYR A 42 8.73 -19.53 -7.78
C TYR A 42 9.61 -20.23 -8.81
N GLY A 43 10.39 -21.26 -8.40
CA GLY A 43 11.25 -22.01 -9.32
C GLY A 43 12.31 -21.12 -9.98
N ASP A 44 12.43 -21.24 -11.30
CA ASP A 44 13.43 -20.49 -12.09
C ASP A 44 12.97 -19.08 -12.53
N ASP A 45 11.86 -18.57 -11.98
CA ASP A 45 11.38 -17.22 -12.29
C ASP A 45 12.34 -16.17 -11.71
N ALA A 46 13.23 -15.65 -12.56
CA ALA A 46 14.26 -14.70 -12.16
C ALA A 46 13.69 -13.38 -11.63
N PHE A 47 12.57 -12.90 -12.20
CA PHE A 47 11.95 -11.65 -11.78
C PHE A 47 11.33 -11.79 -10.39
N ALA A 48 10.52 -12.82 -10.17
CA ALA A 48 9.95 -13.10 -8.85
C ALA A 48 11.04 -13.34 -7.80
N ASN A 49 12.08 -14.11 -8.13
CA ASN A 49 13.18 -14.41 -7.23
C ASN A 49 14.01 -13.17 -6.85
N THR A 50 14.21 -12.22 -7.76
CA THR A 50 14.85 -10.94 -7.44
C THR A 50 14.00 -10.13 -6.48
N LEU A 51 12.70 -10.05 -6.70
CA LEU A 51 11.77 -9.37 -5.81
C LEU A 51 11.65 -10.03 -4.42
N VAL A 52 11.76 -11.36 -4.34
CA VAL A 52 11.81 -12.09 -3.05
C VAL A 52 13.03 -11.69 -2.23
N VAL A 53 14.19 -11.58 -2.86
CA VAL A 53 15.42 -11.11 -2.19
C VAL A 53 15.29 -9.64 -1.80
N ALA A 54 14.74 -8.80 -2.66
CA ALA A 54 14.47 -7.40 -2.33
C ALA A 54 13.50 -7.26 -1.13
N ALA A 55 12.48 -8.10 -1.06
CA ALA A 55 11.49 -8.09 0.03
C ALA A 55 12.11 -8.32 1.41
N ASP A 56 13.12 -9.16 1.50
CA ASP A 56 13.81 -9.47 2.78
C ASP A 56 14.46 -8.25 3.42
N GLN A 57 14.93 -7.29 2.61
CA GLN A 57 15.64 -6.10 3.09
C GLN A 57 14.78 -5.18 3.96
N PHE A 58 13.47 -5.24 3.81
CA PHE A 58 12.52 -4.39 4.53
C PHE A 58 11.99 -5.02 5.81
N LEU A 59 12.20 -6.31 6.03
CA LEU A 59 11.73 -7.02 7.20
C LEU A 59 12.72 -6.86 8.36
N ALA A 60 12.24 -6.32 9.47
CA ALA A 60 13.04 -6.05 10.65
C ALA A 60 12.29 -6.48 11.93
N ARG A 61 13.04 -6.73 13.00
CA ARG A 61 12.50 -6.96 14.34
C ARG A 61 12.54 -5.66 15.13
N ARG A 62 11.39 -5.24 15.64
CA ARG A 62 11.26 -4.04 16.45
C ARG A 62 11.66 -4.33 17.90
N ASP A 63 12.65 -3.62 18.43
CA ASP A 63 13.15 -3.84 19.79
C ASP A 63 12.07 -3.60 20.85
N SER A 64 11.20 -2.57 20.67
CA SER A 64 10.15 -2.22 21.65
C SER A 64 9.09 -3.31 21.84
N THR A 65 8.82 -4.14 20.81
CA THR A 65 7.83 -5.21 20.86
C THR A 65 8.44 -6.60 20.83
N GLY A 66 9.68 -6.73 20.38
CA GLY A 66 10.31 -8.01 20.04
C GLY A 66 9.66 -8.72 18.84
N LEU A 67 8.75 -8.06 18.12
CA LEU A 67 8.00 -8.61 16.98
C LEU A 67 8.50 -8.04 15.65
N MET A 68 8.12 -8.70 14.56
CA MET A 68 8.47 -8.24 13.22
C MET A 68 7.71 -6.96 12.83
N THR A 69 8.37 -6.15 12.00
CA THR A 69 7.83 -4.96 11.36
C THR A 69 8.38 -4.81 9.94
N ILE A 70 7.89 -3.84 9.18
CA ILE A 70 8.36 -3.48 7.84
C ILE A 70 8.92 -2.07 7.87
N LEU A 71 10.15 -1.89 7.41
CA LEU A 71 10.75 -0.59 7.12
C LEU A 71 10.17 -0.09 5.80
N ALA A 72 9.63 1.12 5.78
CA ALA A 72 8.95 1.66 4.61
C ALA A 72 9.91 1.92 3.43
N GLY A 73 11.16 2.28 3.71
CA GLY A 73 12.13 2.49 2.64
C GLY A 73 13.54 2.78 3.15
N LEU A 74 14.52 2.35 2.38
CA LEU A 74 15.94 2.48 2.70
C LEU A 74 16.58 3.62 1.91
N PRO A 75 17.39 4.49 2.57
CA PRO A 75 17.89 4.35 3.94
C PRO A 75 17.17 5.18 5.01
N TRP A 76 16.14 5.96 4.68
CA TRP A 76 15.68 6.99 5.61
C TRP A 76 14.25 6.88 6.14
N PHE A 77 13.49 5.86 5.74
CA PHE A 77 12.17 5.61 6.33
C PHE A 77 12.22 4.50 7.40
N THR A 78 11.52 4.76 8.50
CA THR A 78 11.27 3.80 9.56
C THR A 78 10.07 2.91 9.23
N ASP A 79 9.39 2.36 10.22
CA ASP A 79 8.17 1.61 10.03
C ASP A 79 6.94 2.55 10.03
N TRP A 80 6.27 2.59 8.89
CA TRP A 80 5.07 3.38 8.64
C TRP A 80 3.88 2.46 8.44
N GLY A 81 2.75 2.79 9.09
CA GLY A 81 1.57 1.91 9.08
C GLY A 81 0.97 1.74 7.70
N ARG A 82 0.75 2.83 6.97
CA ARG A 82 0.25 2.80 5.59
C ARG A 82 1.13 1.93 4.71
N ASP A 83 2.41 2.21 4.68
CA ASP A 83 3.41 1.52 3.85
C ASP A 83 3.49 0.04 4.19
N THR A 84 3.49 -0.27 5.50
CA THR A 84 3.48 -1.64 5.99
C THR A 84 2.26 -2.41 5.50
N MET A 85 1.06 -1.85 5.63
CA MET A 85 -0.17 -2.56 5.27
C MET A 85 -0.33 -2.75 3.76
N ILE A 86 0.13 -1.79 2.95
CA ILE A 86 0.15 -1.91 1.49
C ILE A 86 1.20 -2.94 1.05
N ALA A 87 2.42 -2.88 1.59
CA ALA A 87 3.51 -3.80 1.26
C ALA A 87 3.30 -5.22 1.80
N PHE A 88 2.45 -5.39 2.82
CA PHE A 88 2.28 -6.59 3.62
C PHE A 88 2.15 -7.88 2.81
N SER A 89 1.21 -7.90 1.87
CA SER A 89 0.94 -9.10 1.07
C SER A 89 2.13 -9.54 0.21
N GLY A 90 2.83 -8.59 -0.40
CA GLY A 90 4.00 -8.87 -1.23
C GLY A 90 5.20 -9.29 -0.42
N LEU A 91 5.51 -8.59 0.68
CA LEU A 91 6.71 -8.85 1.45
C LEU A 91 6.61 -10.09 2.35
N THR A 92 5.39 -10.48 2.74
CA THR A 92 5.20 -11.62 3.66
C THR A 92 4.45 -12.80 3.04
N LEU A 93 3.28 -12.58 2.46
CA LEU A 93 2.45 -13.67 1.96
C LEU A 93 2.99 -14.26 0.66
N ALA A 94 3.43 -13.43 -0.29
CA ALA A 94 4.05 -13.89 -1.53
C ALA A 94 5.40 -14.59 -1.28
N THR A 95 6.12 -14.23 -0.22
CA THR A 95 7.37 -14.88 0.20
C THR A 95 7.15 -16.06 1.16
N ARG A 96 5.90 -16.39 1.50
CA ARG A 96 5.49 -17.43 2.46
C ARG A 96 6.04 -17.24 3.89
N ARG A 97 6.25 -16.00 4.29
CA ARG A 97 6.67 -15.63 5.66
C ARG A 97 5.45 -15.45 6.57
N PHE A 98 4.67 -16.48 6.74
CA PHE A 98 3.38 -16.41 7.47
C PHE A 98 3.53 -16.12 8.96
N SER A 99 4.65 -16.56 9.58
CA SER A 99 4.96 -16.22 10.97
C SER A 99 5.23 -14.72 11.11
N ASP A 100 6.05 -14.16 10.22
CA ASP A 100 6.37 -12.74 10.23
C ASP A 100 5.11 -11.89 9.97
N ALA A 101 4.24 -12.35 9.06
CA ALA A 101 2.95 -11.72 8.82
C ALA A 101 2.09 -11.62 10.09
N ARG A 102 1.99 -12.69 10.89
CA ARG A 102 1.28 -12.68 12.17
C ARG A 102 1.87 -11.68 13.16
N GLU A 103 3.20 -11.67 13.28
CA GLU A 103 3.90 -10.76 14.18
C GLU A 103 3.67 -9.30 13.77
N ILE A 104 3.73 -8.98 12.47
CA ILE A 104 3.46 -7.63 11.95
C ILE A 104 2.02 -7.20 12.27
N LEU A 105 1.02 -8.03 11.98
CA LEU A 105 -0.37 -7.71 12.32
C LEU A 105 -0.53 -7.46 13.82
N LEU A 106 0.13 -8.25 14.66
CA LEU A 106 0.08 -8.07 16.12
C LEU A 106 0.81 -6.80 16.57
N THR A 107 1.96 -6.49 15.98
CA THR A 107 2.70 -5.25 16.28
C THR A 107 1.78 -4.04 16.17
N PHE A 108 1.09 -3.90 15.03
CA PHE A 108 0.22 -2.74 14.81
C PHE A 108 -1.06 -2.79 15.65
N ALA A 109 -1.65 -3.99 15.88
CA ALA A 109 -2.82 -4.13 16.75
C ALA A 109 -2.57 -3.64 18.19
N GLN A 110 -1.36 -3.83 18.71
CA GLN A 110 -1.00 -3.41 20.07
C GLN A 110 -0.91 -1.89 20.24
N TYR A 111 -0.75 -1.16 19.14
CA TYR A 111 -0.60 0.29 19.14
C TYR A 111 -1.82 1.03 18.58
N VAL A 112 -2.93 0.34 18.30
CA VAL A 112 -4.17 1.03 17.92
C VAL A 112 -4.60 1.94 19.08
N HIS A 113 -4.83 3.20 18.76
CA HIS A 113 -5.25 4.22 19.71
C HIS A 113 -6.40 5.03 19.11
N HIS A 114 -7.49 5.19 19.85
CA HIS A 114 -8.74 5.82 19.37
C HIS A 114 -9.22 5.25 18.01
N GLY A 115 -9.01 3.95 17.76
CA GLY A 115 -9.35 3.30 16.49
C GLY A 115 -8.44 3.65 15.33
N MET A 116 -7.28 4.22 15.59
CA MET A 116 -6.29 4.55 14.58
C MET A 116 -5.05 3.68 14.70
N VAL A 117 -4.62 3.11 13.58
CA VAL A 117 -3.32 2.45 13.43
C VAL A 117 -2.24 3.54 13.34
N PRO A 118 -1.07 3.37 13.98
CA PRO A 118 0.03 4.33 13.86
C PRO A 118 0.40 4.62 12.40
N ASN A 119 0.53 5.90 12.06
CA ASN A 119 1.10 6.30 10.78
C ASN A 119 2.61 6.07 10.74
N MET A 120 3.30 6.38 11.84
CA MET A 120 4.76 6.23 11.92
C MET A 120 5.18 5.96 13.36
N PHE A 121 6.19 5.10 13.52
CA PHE A 121 6.89 4.88 14.77
C PHE A 121 8.23 5.66 14.76
N PRO A 122 8.40 6.68 15.63
CA PRO A 122 9.66 7.40 15.74
C PRO A 122 10.81 6.50 16.24
N ASP A 123 12.02 6.76 15.76
CA ASP A 123 13.23 5.99 16.12
C ASP A 123 13.74 6.21 17.55
N ASP A 124 13.38 7.33 18.15
CA ASP A 124 13.91 7.79 19.43
C ASP A 124 13.08 7.35 20.65
N GLY A 125 12.13 6.44 20.46
CA GLY A 125 11.26 5.92 21.51
C GLY A 125 10.16 6.87 21.94
N GLN A 126 9.88 7.92 21.14
CA GLN A 126 8.70 8.76 21.33
C GLN A 126 7.42 8.01 20.98
N ASP A 127 6.28 8.58 21.38
CA ASP A 127 4.96 8.03 21.08
C ASP A 127 4.72 7.97 19.56
N PRO A 128 4.01 6.94 19.08
CA PRO A 128 3.64 6.82 17.67
C PRO A 128 2.80 8.00 17.17
N LEU A 129 2.93 8.35 15.90
CA LEU A 129 2.12 9.36 15.24
C LEU A 129 0.90 8.72 14.56
N TYR A 130 -0.26 9.39 14.63
CA TYR A 130 -1.54 8.82 14.17
C TYR A 130 -2.23 9.63 13.07
N ASN A 131 -1.56 10.59 12.46
CA ASN A 131 -2.11 11.49 11.43
C ASN A 131 -2.37 10.80 10.08
N THR A 132 -3.23 9.79 10.07
CA THR A 132 -3.57 9.03 8.86
C THR A 132 -4.98 8.44 8.93
N ALA A 133 -5.76 8.57 7.86
CA ALA A 133 -7.07 7.96 7.75
C ALA A 133 -7.04 6.60 7.02
N ASP A 134 -6.03 6.34 6.21
CA ASP A 134 -5.97 5.16 5.37
C ASP A 134 -5.27 3.96 6.01
N ALA A 135 -4.25 4.15 6.86
CA ALA A 135 -3.50 3.06 7.46
C ALA A 135 -4.40 2.07 8.23
N SER A 136 -5.37 2.61 9.02
CA SER A 136 -6.35 1.79 9.74
C SER A 136 -7.24 0.97 8.81
N LEU A 137 -7.61 1.53 7.66
CA LEU A 137 -8.46 0.85 6.69
C LEU A 137 -7.67 -0.17 5.83
N TRP A 138 -6.40 0.12 5.52
CA TRP A 138 -5.48 -0.84 4.91
C TRP A 138 -5.21 -2.05 5.82
N TYR A 139 -5.31 -1.90 7.12
CA TYR A 139 -5.15 -3.00 8.06
C TYR A 139 -6.18 -4.12 7.83
N PHE A 140 -7.43 -3.78 7.50
CA PHE A 140 -8.45 -4.78 7.09
C PHE A 140 -8.07 -5.53 5.83
N TYR A 141 -7.51 -4.82 4.85
CA TYR A 141 -7.00 -5.44 3.62
C TYR A 141 -5.89 -6.44 3.91
N ALA A 142 -4.94 -6.08 4.79
CA ALA A 142 -3.85 -6.98 5.19
C ALA A 142 -4.36 -8.24 5.92
N VAL A 143 -5.33 -8.08 6.84
CA VAL A 143 -5.95 -9.20 7.56
C VAL A 143 -6.72 -10.13 6.63
N ASP A 144 -7.51 -9.58 5.72
CA ASP A 144 -8.25 -10.36 4.71
C ASP A 144 -7.29 -11.13 3.79
N ALA A 145 -6.23 -10.46 3.30
CA ALA A 145 -5.22 -11.11 2.48
C ALA A 145 -4.51 -12.25 3.22
N TYR A 146 -4.18 -12.05 4.50
CA TYR A 146 -3.58 -13.09 5.33
C TYR A 146 -4.47 -14.34 5.40
N LEU A 147 -5.75 -14.16 5.73
CA LEU A 147 -6.69 -15.28 5.85
C LEU A 147 -6.99 -15.96 4.51
N LYS A 148 -7.04 -15.21 3.41
CA LYS A 148 -7.22 -15.78 2.06
C LYS A 148 -6.06 -16.68 1.62
N VAL A 149 -4.85 -16.40 2.10
CA VAL A 149 -3.65 -17.18 1.76
C VAL A 149 -3.43 -18.33 2.73
N THR A 150 -3.59 -18.13 4.02
CA THR A 150 -3.32 -19.16 5.04
C THR A 150 -4.53 -20.03 5.34
N GLY A 151 -5.66 -19.45 5.67
CA GLY A 151 -7.00 -20.06 5.74
C GLY A 151 -7.18 -21.25 6.67
N GLN A 152 -6.22 -21.53 7.56
CA GLN A 152 -6.34 -22.65 8.50
C GLN A 152 -7.22 -22.28 9.71
N PRO A 153 -7.89 -23.24 10.35
CA PRO A 153 -8.67 -22.96 11.56
C PRO A 153 -7.88 -22.24 12.65
N SER A 154 -6.60 -22.56 12.78
CA SER A 154 -5.69 -21.87 13.73
C SER A 154 -5.43 -20.40 13.39
N ASP A 155 -5.50 -20.04 12.10
CA ASP A 155 -5.34 -18.65 11.66
C ASP A 155 -6.58 -17.84 11.99
N TYR A 156 -7.77 -18.39 11.73
CA TYR A 156 -9.04 -17.76 12.14
C TYR A 156 -9.15 -17.62 13.64
N ASP A 157 -8.75 -18.64 14.44
CA ASP A 157 -8.71 -18.57 15.89
C ASP A 157 -7.76 -17.46 16.40
N TYR A 158 -6.57 -17.34 15.78
CA TYR A 158 -5.63 -16.27 16.06
C TYR A 158 -6.23 -14.88 15.76
N ILE A 159 -6.80 -14.70 14.58
CA ILE A 159 -7.42 -13.44 14.18
C ILE A 159 -8.60 -13.12 15.12
N GLN A 160 -9.46 -14.07 15.41
CA GLN A 160 -10.61 -13.87 16.30
C GLN A 160 -10.21 -13.34 17.67
N ARG A 161 -9.14 -13.92 18.26
CA ARG A 161 -8.72 -13.57 19.63
C ARG A 161 -7.86 -12.31 19.71
N ARG A 162 -7.03 -12.04 18.72
CA ARG A 162 -5.99 -11.02 18.84
C ARG A 162 -6.23 -9.80 17.96
N ILE A 163 -6.90 -9.94 16.84
CA ILE A 163 -7.02 -8.91 15.81
C ILE A 163 -8.46 -8.42 15.65
N TYR A 164 -9.43 -9.31 15.61
CA TYR A 164 -10.82 -8.97 15.35
C TYR A 164 -11.43 -7.96 16.36
N PRO A 165 -11.14 -7.99 17.67
CA PRO A 165 -11.56 -6.94 18.59
C PRO A 165 -11.05 -5.54 18.18
N VAL A 166 -9.82 -5.47 17.67
CA VAL A 166 -9.19 -4.22 17.18
C VAL A 166 -9.87 -3.73 15.91
N LEU A 167 -10.18 -4.63 14.96
CA LEU A 167 -10.95 -4.27 13.76
C LEU A 167 -12.31 -3.65 14.13
N ARG A 168 -13.01 -4.22 15.10
CA ARG A 168 -14.28 -3.67 15.59
C ARG A 168 -14.14 -2.31 16.25
N GLU A 169 -13.06 -2.08 17.00
CA GLU A 169 -12.72 -0.78 17.58
C GLU A 169 -12.51 0.27 16.47
N ILE A 170 -11.76 -0.07 15.42
CA ILE A 170 -11.54 0.83 14.27
C ILE A 170 -12.86 1.19 13.60
N ILE A 171 -13.71 0.19 13.28
CA ILE A 171 -15.04 0.47 12.68
C ILE A 171 -15.88 1.38 13.58
N HIS A 172 -15.89 1.13 14.89
CA HIS A 172 -16.63 1.96 15.83
C HIS A 172 -16.12 3.41 15.86
N ALA A 173 -14.80 3.60 15.91
CA ALA A 173 -14.20 4.92 15.94
C ALA A 173 -14.49 5.72 14.66
N TYR A 174 -14.34 5.10 13.49
CA TYR A 174 -14.65 5.75 12.20
C TYR A 174 -16.13 6.08 12.06
N ALA A 175 -17.01 5.22 12.57
CA ALA A 175 -18.46 5.45 12.52
C ALA A 175 -18.93 6.58 13.46
N HIS A 176 -18.25 6.81 14.58
CA HIS A 176 -18.69 7.77 15.61
C HIS A 176 -17.80 9.01 15.72
N GLY A 177 -16.68 9.03 15.02
CA GLY A 177 -15.68 10.08 15.04
C GLY A 177 -14.46 9.75 15.87
N THR A 178 -13.28 10.10 15.34
CA THR A 178 -11.98 9.97 15.97
C THR A 178 -11.12 11.22 15.70
N ASP A 179 -9.84 11.17 15.98
CA ASP A 179 -8.93 12.31 15.82
C ASP A 179 -8.85 12.76 14.32
N PHE A 180 -8.31 13.96 14.08
CA PHE A 180 -8.10 14.54 12.74
C PHE A 180 -9.37 14.72 11.92
N SER A 181 -10.52 14.97 12.55
CA SER A 181 -11.81 15.12 11.87
C SER A 181 -12.15 13.93 10.97
N ILE A 182 -11.80 12.71 11.41
CA ILE A 182 -12.16 11.47 10.74
C ILE A 182 -13.46 10.95 11.37
N TYR A 183 -14.53 10.89 10.57
CA TYR A 183 -15.84 10.43 11.02
C TYR A 183 -16.72 10.02 9.84
N MET A 184 -17.70 9.19 10.11
CA MET A 184 -18.75 8.86 9.15
C MET A 184 -19.82 9.94 9.15
N ASP A 185 -20.11 10.50 7.98
CA ASP A 185 -21.17 11.50 7.78
C ASP A 185 -22.55 10.84 7.63
N ASP A 186 -23.61 11.65 7.56
CA ASP A 186 -25.01 11.19 7.44
C ASP A 186 -25.27 10.31 6.22
N ASP A 187 -24.48 10.46 5.15
CA ASP A 187 -24.54 9.63 3.95
C ASP A 187 -23.77 8.30 4.07
N ALA A 188 -23.22 8.01 5.25
CA ALA A 188 -22.38 6.86 5.58
C ALA A 188 -20.98 6.86 4.96
N LEU A 189 -20.58 7.92 4.26
CA LEU A 189 -19.21 8.08 3.76
C LEU A 189 -18.31 8.67 4.85
N ILE A 190 -17.02 8.35 4.78
CA ILE A 190 -16.01 8.88 5.69
C ILE A 190 -15.55 10.25 5.24
N HIS A 191 -15.71 11.22 6.13
CA HIS A 191 -15.01 12.50 6.10
C HIS A 191 -13.65 12.36 6.76
N ALA A 192 -12.61 13.02 6.23
CA ALA A 192 -11.27 12.97 6.77
C ALA A 192 -10.52 14.31 6.59
N GLY A 193 -9.93 14.79 7.67
CA GLY A 193 -9.09 15.98 7.69
C GLY A 193 -9.84 17.30 7.80
N SER A 194 -9.17 18.29 8.39
CA SER A 194 -9.63 19.67 8.47
C SER A 194 -8.43 20.62 8.63
N GLY A 195 -8.58 21.88 8.30
CA GLY A 195 -7.55 22.89 8.50
C GLY A 195 -6.23 22.57 7.79
N LEU A 196 -5.19 22.25 8.55
CA LEU A 196 -3.87 21.87 8.03
C LEU A 196 -3.57 20.37 8.12
N ASP A 197 -4.55 19.54 8.52
CA ASP A 197 -4.36 18.09 8.62
C ASP A 197 -4.06 17.49 7.25
N GLN A 198 -3.15 16.51 7.23
CA GLN A 198 -2.86 15.71 6.06
C GLN A 198 -2.97 14.25 6.47
N VAL A 199 -4.07 13.61 6.08
CA VAL A 199 -4.45 12.28 6.58
C VAL A 199 -4.60 11.23 5.49
N THR A 200 -4.32 11.59 4.22
CA THR A 200 -4.24 10.66 3.10
C THR A 200 -2.78 10.41 2.74
N TRP A 201 -2.50 9.51 1.79
CA TRP A 201 -1.14 9.25 1.33
C TRP A 201 -0.52 10.46 0.57
N MET A 202 -1.34 11.41 0.11
CA MET A 202 -0.89 12.66 -0.51
C MET A 202 -0.74 13.75 0.57
N ASP A 203 0.22 13.60 1.47
CA ASP A 203 0.30 14.27 2.76
C ASP A 203 1.39 15.34 2.90
N VAL A 204 1.94 15.85 1.78
CA VAL A 204 2.97 16.88 1.83
C VAL A 204 2.41 18.20 2.36
N ARG A 205 3.02 18.64 3.48
CA ARG A 205 2.77 19.92 4.12
C ARG A 205 4.09 20.60 4.52
N VAL A 206 4.23 21.89 4.23
CA VAL A 206 5.39 22.71 4.61
C VAL A 206 4.91 23.96 5.34
N GLY A 207 5.01 23.96 6.66
CA GLY A 207 4.45 25.02 7.49
C GLY A 207 2.93 25.10 7.33
N ASP A 208 2.42 26.24 6.85
CA ASP A 208 1.00 26.48 6.60
C ASP A 208 0.59 26.20 5.15
N TRP A 209 1.51 25.72 4.32
CA TRP A 209 1.22 25.34 2.94
C TRP A 209 1.00 23.84 2.82
N VAL A 210 -0.17 23.47 2.32
CA VAL A 210 -0.56 22.11 1.97
C VAL A 210 -0.45 21.95 0.46
N ALA A 211 0.43 21.04 0.00
CA ALA A 211 0.71 20.89 -1.42
C ALA A 211 -0.47 20.26 -2.19
N THR A 212 -1.18 19.34 -1.55
CA THR A 212 -2.29 18.60 -2.15
C THR A 212 -3.45 18.51 -1.14
N PRO A 213 -4.25 19.56 -0.97
CA PRO A 213 -5.39 19.53 -0.04
C PRO A 213 -6.41 18.48 -0.48
N ARG A 214 -6.81 17.59 0.45
CA ARG A 214 -7.78 16.53 0.18
C ARG A 214 -8.71 16.31 1.38
N HIS A 215 -9.18 17.42 1.98
CA HIS A 215 -10.15 17.37 3.06
C HIS A 215 -11.57 17.10 2.52
N GLY A 216 -12.37 16.42 3.31
CA GLY A 216 -13.70 15.99 2.91
C GLY A 216 -13.79 14.48 2.79
N LYS A 217 -14.33 13.96 1.70
CA LYS A 217 -14.50 12.52 1.48
C LYS A 217 -13.57 12.06 0.34
N PRO A 218 -12.34 11.61 0.63
CA PRO A 218 -11.43 11.09 -0.39
C PRO A 218 -11.93 9.76 -0.96
N VAL A 219 -11.73 9.55 -2.25
CA VAL A 219 -12.27 8.40 -2.99
C VAL A 219 -11.72 7.07 -2.50
N GLU A 220 -10.40 6.98 -2.31
CA GLU A 220 -9.73 5.77 -1.82
C GLU A 220 -10.09 5.45 -0.37
N ILE A 221 -10.23 6.47 0.48
CA ILE A 221 -10.66 6.27 1.88
C ILE A 221 -12.04 5.63 1.91
N ASN A 222 -12.96 6.08 1.06
CA ASN A 222 -14.32 5.55 1.01
C ASN A 222 -14.39 4.17 0.32
N ALA A 223 -13.51 3.89 -0.63
CA ALA A 223 -13.35 2.54 -1.17
C ALA A 223 -12.81 1.55 -0.11
N LEU A 224 -11.80 1.96 0.65
CA LEU A 224 -11.25 1.20 1.77
C LEU A 224 -12.26 1.01 2.90
N TRP A 225 -13.04 2.04 3.23
CA TRP A 225 -14.11 1.95 4.23
C TRP A 225 -15.15 0.89 3.87
N TYR A 226 -15.63 0.90 2.61
CA TYR A 226 -16.52 -0.14 2.12
C TYR A 226 -15.91 -1.53 2.24
N ASN A 227 -14.66 -1.68 1.82
CA ASN A 227 -13.93 -2.95 1.93
C ASN A 227 -13.81 -3.40 3.39
N ALA A 228 -13.48 -2.49 4.33
CA ALA A 228 -13.35 -2.80 5.74
C ALA A 228 -14.67 -3.31 6.35
N LEU A 229 -15.80 -2.70 5.99
CA LEU A 229 -17.12 -3.14 6.40
C LEU A 229 -17.46 -4.54 5.87
N CYS A 230 -17.15 -4.81 4.60
CA CYS A 230 -17.37 -6.14 4.00
C CYS A 230 -16.52 -7.22 4.67
N VAL A 231 -15.24 -6.96 4.86
CA VAL A 231 -14.31 -7.88 5.57
C VAL A 231 -14.79 -8.14 6.99
N THR A 232 -15.20 -7.09 7.72
CA THR A 232 -15.71 -7.26 9.09
C THR A 232 -16.99 -8.09 9.12
N ALA A 233 -17.89 -7.89 8.16
CA ALA A 233 -19.12 -8.69 8.05
C ALA A 233 -18.80 -10.18 7.77
N GLU A 234 -17.88 -10.47 6.87
CA GLU A 234 -17.43 -11.83 6.54
C GLU A 234 -16.79 -12.52 7.77
N LEU A 235 -15.97 -11.79 8.53
CA LEU A 235 -15.39 -12.31 9.77
C LEU A 235 -16.45 -12.56 10.84
N ALA A 236 -17.42 -11.66 11.02
CA ALA A 236 -18.54 -11.86 11.96
C ALA A 236 -19.33 -13.13 11.60
N GLU A 237 -19.67 -13.31 10.31
CA GLU A 237 -20.36 -14.52 9.84
C GLU A 237 -19.53 -15.78 10.08
N HIS A 238 -18.23 -15.74 9.80
CA HIS A 238 -17.32 -16.86 10.06
C HIS A 238 -17.29 -17.23 11.55
N PHE A 239 -17.26 -16.23 12.42
CA PHE A 239 -17.25 -16.41 13.89
C PHE A 239 -18.65 -16.62 14.49
N LYS A 240 -19.69 -16.71 13.65
CA LYS A 240 -21.10 -16.88 14.05
C LYS A 240 -21.63 -15.75 14.93
N GLU A 241 -21.16 -14.54 14.67
CA GLU A 241 -21.64 -13.29 15.26
C GLU A 241 -22.60 -12.58 14.28
N ASP A 242 -23.37 -11.61 14.79
CA ASP A 242 -24.30 -10.84 13.95
C ASP A 242 -23.51 -9.86 13.04
N SER A 243 -23.62 -10.06 11.73
CA SER A 243 -23.02 -9.22 10.69
C SER A 243 -23.94 -8.11 10.19
N SER A 244 -25.20 -8.08 10.64
CA SER A 244 -26.27 -7.25 10.04
C SER A 244 -25.92 -5.76 10.01
N VAL A 245 -25.32 -5.24 11.08
CA VAL A 245 -24.91 -3.82 11.18
C VAL A 245 -23.88 -3.47 10.08
N TYR A 246 -22.88 -4.31 9.90
CA TYR A 246 -21.83 -4.08 8.88
C TYR A 246 -22.40 -4.18 7.47
N ARG A 247 -23.26 -5.15 7.19
CA ARG A 247 -23.92 -5.33 5.88
C ARG A 247 -24.84 -4.17 5.54
N GLN A 248 -25.65 -3.69 6.50
CA GLN A 248 -26.52 -2.53 6.31
C GLN A 248 -25.71 -1.27 6.04
N LEU A 249 -24.62 -1.07 6.79
CA LEU A 249 -23.75 0.10 6.60
C LEU A 249 -23.04 0.03 5.25
N ALA A 250 -22.49 -1.13 4.86
CA ALA A 250 -21.90 -1.32 3.54
C ALA A 250 -22.87 -1.02 2.41
N THR A 251 -24.16 -1.41 2.55
CA THR A 251 -25.20 -1.10 1.57
C THR A 251 -25.42 0.41 1.43
N ARG A 252 -25.47 1.15 2.54
CA ARG A 252 -25.59 2.62 2.54
C ARG A 252 -24.37 3.27 1.89
N VAL A 253 -23.16 2.86 2.27
CA VAL A 253 -21.90 3.35 1.69
C VAL A 253 -21.89 3.15 0.18
N SER A 254 -22.23 1.95 -0.29
CA SER A 254 -22.26 1.64 -1.73
C SER A 254 -23.24 2.51 -2.51
N ALA A 255 -24.41 2.79 -1.94
CA ALA A 255 -25.40 3.66 -2.57
C ALA A 255 -24.92 5.11 -2.67
N SER A 256 -24.37 5.64 -1.57
CA SER A 256 -23.84 7.00 -1.51
C SER A 256 -22.59 7.15 -2.39
N PHE A 257 -21.69 6.19 -2.35
CA PHE A 257 -20.47 6.22 -3.16
C PHE A 257 -20.78 6.35 -4.66
N ARG A 258 -21.64 5.51 -5.20
CA ARG A 258 -22.03 5.56 -6.61
C ARG A 258 -22.71 6.87 -6.99
N LYS A 259 -23.51 7.44 -6.10
CA LYS A 259 -24.21 8.71 -6.34
C LYS A 259 -23.25 9.90 -6.32
N GLU A 260 -22.35 9.95 -5.35
CA GLU A 260 -21.52 11.13 -5.10
C GLU A 260 -20.21 11.13 -5.90
N PHE A 261 -19.55 9.97 -6.06
CA PHE A 261 -18.23 9.92 -6.69
C PHE A 261 -18.25 9.74 -8.21
N TRP A 262 -19.34 9.23 -8.78
CA TRP A 262 -19.35 9.02 -10.23
C TRP A 262 -19.45 10.37 -10.98
N ASN A 263 -18.46 10.64 -11.85
CA ASN A 263 -18.41 11.80 -12.72
C ASN A 263 -18.81 11.39 -14.15
N GLU A 264 -20.09 11.58 -14.47
CA GLU A 264 -20.66 11.24 -15.78
C GLU A 264 -19.96 11.97 -16.95
N LYS A 265 -19.46 13.19 -16.69
CA LYS A 265 -18.85 14.01 -17.74
C LYS A 265 -17.51 13.41 -18.21
N ASP A 266 -16.69 12.94 -17.27
CA ASP A 266 -15.34 12.49 -17.53
C ASP A 266 -15.22 10.95 -17.54
N GLY A 267 -16.31 10.22 -17.22
CA GLY A 267 -16.36 8.76 -17.20
C GLY A 267 -15.43 8.14 -16.16
N CYS A 268 -15.21 8.81 -15.03
CA CYS A 268 -14.34 8.36 -13.96
C CYS A 268 -14.86 8.78 -12.59
N LEU A 269 -14.07 8.69 -11.52
CA LEU A 269 -14.49 9.11 -10.19
C LEU A 269 -13.90 10.49 -9.85
N TYR A 270 -14.68 11.31 -9.13
CA TYR A 270 -14.15 12.48 -8.44
C TYR A 270 -13.11 12.03 -7.40
N ASP A 271 -12.02 12.80 -7.23
CA ASP A 271 -10.97 12.47 -6.27
C ASP A 271 -11.39 12.73 -4.82
N VAL A 272 -12.07 13.86 -4.59
CA VAL A 272 -12.60 14.22 -3.26
C VAL A 272 -13.99 14.83 -3.41
N ILE A 273 -14.90 14.47 -2.51
CA ILE A 273 -16.15 15.22 -2.30
C ILE A 273 -15.92 16.19 -1.17
N GLU A 274 -15.85 17.46 -1.49
CA GLU A 274 -15.64 18.56 -0.57
C GLU A 274 -16.96 19.13 -0.05
N GLU A 275 -16.91 19.94 0.99
CA GLU A 275 -18.09 20.61 1.55
C GLU A 275 -18.82 21.48 0.50
N ASN A 276 -18.06 22.16 -0.35
CA ASN A 276 -18.57 23.12 -1.32
C ASN A 276 -18.36 22.71 -2.78
N GLY A 277 -18.04 21.45 -3.05
CA GLY A 277 -17.78 21.00 -4.41
C GLY A 277 -17.32 19.56 -4.54
N LYS A 278 -16.85 19.24 -5.74
CA LYS A 278 -16.29 17.93 -6.08
C LYS A 278 -15.01 18.14 -6.87
N ASP A 279 -13.91 17.60 -6.39
CA ASP A 279 -12.63 17.64 -7.10
C ASP A 279 -12.63 16.65 -8.27
N ALA A 280 -12.61 17.18 -9.48
CA ALA A 280 -12.58 16.41 -10.72
C ALA A 280 -11.13 16.16 -11.23
N SER A 281 -10.10 16.40 -10.41
CA SER A 281 -8.72 16.09 -10.77
C SER A 281 -8.57 14.60 -11.07
N ILE A 282 -7.99 14.28 -12.23
CA ILE A 282 -7.70 12.88 -12.57
C ILE A 282 -6.46 12.45 -11.81
N ARG A 283 -6.68 11.66 -10.76
CA ARG A 283 -5.68 11.10 -9.86
C ARG A 283 -5.79 9.58 -9.77
N PRO A 284 -4.73 8.87 -9.36
CA PRO A 284 -4.71 7.41 -9.33
C PRO A 284 -5.58 6.80 -8.22
N ASN A 285 -6.00 7.58 -7.23
CA ASN A 285 -6.72 7.13 -6.04
C ASN A 285 -7.98 6.32 -6.36
N GLN A 286 -8.67 6.69 -7.43
CA GLN A 286 -9.87 6.01 -7.91
C GLN A 286 -9.64 4.53 -8.26
N ILE A 287 -8.41 4.10 -8.53
CA ILE A 287 -8.10 2.71 -8.89
C ILE A 287 -8.45 1.73 -7.77
N TYR A 288 -8.39 2.19 -6.52
CA TYR A 288 -8.72 1.37 -5.36
C TYR A 288 -10.21 1.02 -5.27
N ALA A 289 -11.10 1.81 -5.87
CA ALA A 289 -12.51 1.44 -6.01
C ALA A 289 -12.73 0.21 -6.92
N VAL A 290 -11.72 -0.17 -7.71
CA VAL A 290 -11.74 -1.35 -8.59
C VAL A 290 -10.82 -2.46 -8.06
N SER A 291 -9.59 -2.12 -7.61
CA SER A 291 -8.57 -3.11 -7.25
C SER A 291 -8.87 -3.84 -5.94
N LEU A 292 -9.49 -3.20 -4.96
CA LEU A 292 -9.83 -3.81 -3.67
C LEU A 292 -10.73 -5.04 -3.83
N PRO A 293 -10.69 -6.02 -2.89
CA PRO A 293 -11.50 -7.23 -2.94
C PRO A 293 -12.99 -6.97 -3.15
N HIS A 294 -13.54 -5.99 -2.46
CA HIS A 294 -14.95 -5.60 -2.56
C HIS A 294 -15.09 -4.27 -3.32
N THR A 295 -15.84 -4.29 -4.42
CA THR A 295 -16.10 -3.11 -5.26
C THR A 295 -17.55 -2.66 -5.20
N MET A 296 -17.76 -1.35 -5.38
CA MET A 296 -19.09 -0.74 -5.45
C MET A 296 -19.50 -0.39 -6.89
N LEU A 297 -18.58 -0.41 -7.83
CA LEU A 297 -18.80 0.00 -9.21
C LEU A 297 -19.45 -1.10 -10.05
N THR A 298 -20.18 -0.72 -11.09
CA THR A 298 -20.58 -1.65 -12.15
C THR A 298 -19.36 -2.08 -12.98
N ALA A 299 -19.48 -3.18 -13.73
CA ALA A 299 -18.39 -3.64 -14.60
C ALA A 299 -17.99 -2.57 -15.64
N GLU A 300 -18.97 -1.83 -16.17
CA GLU A 300 -18.74 -0.75 -17.13
C GLU A 300 -17.99 0.42 -16.47
N GLN A 301 -18.43 0.89 -15.31
CA GLN A 301 -17.76 1.95 -14.55
C GLN A 301 -16.33 1.55 -14.17
N ALA A 302 -16.14 0.30 -13.71
CA ALA A 302 -14.82 -0.20 -13.38
C ALA A 302 -13.88 -0.20 -14.58
N LEU A 303 -14.35 -0.61 -15.75
CA LEU A 303 -13.58 -0.56 -16.99
C LEU A 303 -13.21 0.88 -17.38
N GLN A 304 -14.15 1.83 -17.28
CA GLN A 304 -13.89 3.24 -17.58
C GLN A 304 -12.85 3.85 -16.64
N VAL A 305 -12.92 3.55 -15.33
CA VAL A 305 -11.90 3.97 -14.35
C VAL A 305 -10.51 3.44 -14.73
N VAL A 306 -10.40 2.16 -15.07
CA VAL A 306 -9.12 1.55 -15.47
C VAL A 306 -8.58 2.20 -16.73
N ASN A 307 -9.42 2.40 -17.76
CA ASN A 307 -9.02 3.06 -19.01
C ASN A 307 -8.55 4.50 -18.77
N THR A 308 -9.22 5.25 -17.89
CA THR A 308 -8.81 6.62 -17.52
C THR A 308 -7.44 6.64 -16.86
N VAL A 309 -7.18 5.72 -15.91
CA VAL A 309 -5.88 5.62 -15.26
C VAL A 309 -4.80 5.19 -16.25
N GLU A 310 -5.07 4.22 -17.11
CA GLU A 310 -4.15 3.78 -18.16
C GLU A 310 -3.78 4.93 -19.09
N GLU A 311 -4.79 5.61 -19.66
CA GLU A 311 -4.58 6.66 -20.67
C GLU A 311 -3.90 7.91 -20.09
N LYS A 312 -4.31 8.36 -18.91
CA LYS A 312 -3.92 9.66 -18.37
C LYS A 312 -2.75 9.58 -17.38
N LEU A 313 -2.55 8.44 -16.72
CA LEU A 313 -1.65 8.39 -15.57
C LEU A 313 -0.50 7.38 -15.69
N LEU A 314 -0.59 6.36 -16.55
CA LEU A 314 0.50 5.40 -16.72
C LEU A 314 1.77 6.09 -17.23
N ALA A 315 2.92 5.88 -16.57
CA ALA A 315 4.16 6.59 -16.87
C ALA A 315 5.39 5.75 -16.48
N GLY A 316 6.00 5.10 -17.46
CA GLY A 316 7.19 4.28 -17.21
C GLY A 316 6.96 3.23 -16.12
N PRO A 317 7.79 3.21 -15.05
CA PRO A 317 7.67 2.21 -13.97
C PRO A 317 6.57 2.51 -12.94
N GLY A 318 5.73 3.54 -13.12
CA GLY A 318 4.75 3.95 -12.11
C GLY A 318 3.49 4.58 -12.69
N ILE A 319 2.61 5.00 -11.78
CA ILE A 319 1.37 5.73 -12.09
C ILE A 319 1.51 7.15 -11.57
N ARG A 320 1.27 8.15 -12.43
CA ARG A 320 1.31 9.58 -12.07
C ARG A 320 0.30 9.90 -10.97
N SER A 321 0.72 10.73 -10.05
CA SER A 321 -0.14 11.23 -8.95
C SER A 321 -1.16 12.28 -9.42
N LEU A 322 -0.98 12.86 -10.61
CA LEU A 322 -1.88 13.82 -11.23
C LEU A 322 -1.74 13.75 -12.76
N SER A 323 -2.84 13.93 -13.48
CA SER A 323 -2.85 13.97 -14.96
C SER A 323 -2.01 15.15 -15.48
N PRO A 324 -1.22 14.93 -16.55
CA PRO A 324 -0.48 16.01 -17.23
C PRO A 324 -1.35 17.14 -17.78
N GLU A 325 -2.64 16.91 -17.94
CA GLU A 325 -3.60 17.93 -18.41
C GLU A 325 -4.03 18.91 -17.31
N HIS A 326 -3.70 18.61 -16.05
CA HIS A 326 -4.08 19.46 -14.93
C HIS A 326 -3.15 20.69 -14.83
N LYS A 327 -3.72 21.87 -14.50
CA LYS A 327 -2.97 23.14 -14.39
C LYS A 327 -1.83 23.12 -13.36
N ASP A 328 -1.95 22.31 -12.32
CA ASP A 328 -0.98 22.19 -11.23
C ASP A 328 -0.04 20.98 -11.42
N TYR A 329 0.05 20.44 -12.64
CA TYR A 329 0.93 19.32 -12.94
C TYR A 329 2.41 19.71 -12.87
N HIS A 330 3.21 18.92 -12.16
CA HIS A 330 4.65 19.04 -12.02
C HIS A 330 5.31 17.68 -12.27
N GLY A 331 5.65 17.39 -13.53
CA GLY A 331 6.15 16.07 -13.94
C GLY A 331 7.59 15.77 -13.55
N ILE A 332 8.39 16.75 -13.09
CA ILE A 332 9.81 16.56 -12.75
C ILE A 332 10.05 16.86 -11.26
N TYR A 333 10.52 15.85 -10.53
CA TYR A 333 10.88 15.97 -9.11
C TYR A 333 12.33 16.41 -8.96
N CYS A 334 12.59 17.72 -9.02
CA CYS A 334 13.94 18.26 -8.90
C CYS A 334 13.98 19.68 -8.30
N GLY A 335 15.19 20.14 -7.98
CA GLY A 335 15.45 21.49 -7.50
C GLY A 335 15.44 21.61 -5.97
N SER A 336 15.06 22.80 -5.45
CA SER A 336 14.97 23.06 -4.00
C SER A 336 13.86 22.24 -3.35
N LEU A 337 13.93 22.07 -2.01
CA LEU A 337 12.93 21.31 -1.26
C LEU A 337 11.49 21.77 -1.57
N PRO A 338 11.11 23.06 -1.53
CA PRO A 338 9.75 23.46 -1.87
C PRO A 338 9.31 23.11 -3.29
N LYS A 339 10.23 23.07 -4.26
CA LYS A 339 9.92 22.65 -5.63
C LYS A 339 9.67 21.14 -5.70
N ARG A 340 10.45 20.34 -4.98
CA ARG A 340 10.25 18.90 -4.89
C ARG A 340 8.95 18.57 -4.17
N ASP A 341 8.68 19.23 -3.05
CA ASP A 341 7.44 19.06 -2.29
C ASP A 341 6.21 19.42 -3.14
N ALA A 342 6.29 20.47 -3.97
CA ALA A 342 5.24 20.81 -4.93
C ALA A 342 4.99 19.75 -6.01
N ALA A 343 6.00 18.97 -6.37
CA ALA A 343 5.89 17.93 -7.40
C ALA A 343 5.47 16.56 -6.83
N TYR A 344 5.74 16.30 -5.56
CA TYR A 344 5.71 14.98 -4.95
C TYR A 344 4.38 14.23 -5.14
N HIS A 345 3.24 14.94 -5.01
CA HIS A 345 1.90 14.39 -5.27
C HIS A 345 1.16 15.14 -6.40
N GLN A 346 1.90 15.90 -7.22
CA GLN A 346 1.33 16.71 -8.29
C GLN A 346 1.92 16.37 -9.67
N GLY A 347 2.28 15.11 -9.90
CA GLY A 347 2.74 14.69 -11.22
C GLY A 347 3.79 13.58 -11.21
N THR A 348 4.55 13.38 -10.13
CA THR A 348 5.47 12.23 -10.01
C THR A 348 4.73 10.91 -10.19
N ALA A 349 5.38 9.93 -10.79
CA ALA A 349 4.88 8.58 -10.94
C ALA A 349 5.34 7.72 -9.75
N TRP A 350 4.42 6.95 -9.18
CA TRP A 350 4.65 6.16 -7.98
C TRP A 350 4.65 4.67 -8.30
N GLY A 351 5.72 3.98 -7.89
CA GLY A 351 5.92 2.56 -8.20
C GLY A 351 4.85 1.64 -7.56
N PHE A 352 4.45 1.91 -6.31
CA PHE A 352 3.48 1.06 -5.60
C PHE A 352 2.09 1.04 -6.26
N LEU A 353 1.69 2.14 -6.89
CA LEU A 353 0.39 2.25 -7.57
C LEU A 353 0.24 1.29 -8.75
N MET A 354 1.36 0.81 -9.33
CA MET A 354 1.33 -0.22 -10.36
C MET A 354 0.65 -1.50 -9.89
N GLY A 355 0.82 -1.89 -8.62
CA GLY A 355 0.15 -3.06 -8.07
C GLY A 355 -1.37 -2.92 -8.09
N GLY A 356 -1.90 -1.81 -7.59
CA GLY A 356 -3.33 -1.50 -7.64
C GLY A 356 -3.86 -1.42 -9.07
N PHE A 357 -3.14 -0.73 -9.96
CA PHE A 357 -3.50 -0.63 -11.38
C PHE A 357 -3.56 -2.00 -12.07
N LEU A 358 -2.51 -2.82 -11.93
CA LEU A 358 -2.45 -4.14 -12.57
C LEU A 358 -3.52 -5.08 -12.03
N THR A 359 -3.80 -5.07 -10.71
CA THR A 359 -4.91 -5.83 -10.13
C THR A 359 -6.24 -5.41 -10.73
N ALA A 360 -6.51 -4.10 -10.83
CA ALA A 360 -7.73 -3.58 -11.43
C ALA A 360 -7.83 -3.93 -12.92
N TYR A 361 -6.74 -3.75 -13.67
CA TYR A 361 -6.64 -4.13 -15.08
C TYR A 361 -6.97 -5.62 -15.30
N MET A 362 -6.34 -6.50 -14.52
CA MET A 362 -6.59 -7.94 -14.60
C MET A 362 -8.04 -8.31 -14.28
N LYS A 363 -8.64 -7.63 -13.28
CA LYS A 363 -10.06 -7.84 -12.92
C LYS A 363 -11.00 -7.48 -14.04
N VAL A 364 -10.91 -6.27 -14.61
CA VAL A 364 -11.84 -5.79 -15.64
C VAL A 364 -11.67 -6.55 -16.97
N HIS A 365 -10.50 -7.13 -17.21
CA HIS A 365 -10.21 -8.00 -18.35
C HIS A 365 -10.29 -9.51 -18.03
N HIS A 366 -10.95 -9.86 -16.90
CA HIS A 366 -11.27 -11.24 -16.51
C HIS A 366 -10.06 -12.19 -16.47
N HIS A 367 -8.88 -11.68 -16.12
CA HIS A 367 -7.61 -12.42 -16.09
C HIS A 367 -7.33 -13.22 -17.38
N SER A 368 -7.77 -12.69 -18.52
CA SER A 368 -7.58 -13.33 -19.82
C SER A 368 -6.09 -13.48 -20.19
N PRO A 369 -5.71 -14.43 -21.07
CA PRO A 369 -4.33 -14.55 -21.54
C PRO A 369 -3.80 -13.27 -22.19
N GLU A 370 -4.66 -12.55 -22.90
CA GLU A 370 -4.34 -11.25 -23.53
C GLU A 370 -4.05 -10.19 -22.45
N ALA A 371 -4.87 -10.13 -21.40
CA ALA A 371 -4.65 -9.23 -20.28
C ALA A 371 -3.33 -9.52 -19.56
N LYS A 372 -3.00 -10.79 -19.33
CA LYS A 372 -1.72 -11.20 -18.76
C LYS A 372 -0.53 -10.75 -19.61
N LYS A 373 -0.63 -10.93 -20.93
CA LYS A 373 0.40 -10.49 -21.87
C LYS A 373 0.58 -8.97 -21.83
N GLN A 374 -0.52 -8.23 -21.80
CA GLN A 374 -0.48 -6.75 -21.72
C GLN A 374 0.07 -6.27 -20.37
N ALA A 375 -0.31 -6.91 -19.27
CA ALA A 375 0.24 -6.61 -17.95
C ALA A 375 1.77 -6.77 -17.89
N MET A 376 2.32 -7.77 -18.60
CA MET A 376 3.78 -7.94 -18.73
C MET A 376 4.43 -6.81 -19.53
N VAL A 377 3.72 -6.25 -20.52
CA VAL A 377 4.21 -5.04 -21.24
C VAL A 377 4.28 -3.84 -20.29
N TYR A 378 3.26 -3.64 -19.44
CA TYR A 378 3.27 -2.57 -18.44
C TYR A 378 4.35 -2.76 -17.36
N LEU A 379 4.71 -4.00 -17.05
CA LEU A 379 5.80 -4.30 -16.10
C LEU A 379 7.20 -4.19 -16.70
N ALA A 380 7.36 -4.16 -18.02
CA ALA A 380 8.69 -4.12 -18.64
C ALA A 380 9.57 -2.95 -18.15
N PRO A 381 9.06 -1.71 -17.99
CA PRO A 381 9.87 -0.62 -17.42
C PRO A 381 10.28 -0.88 -15.96
N VAL A 382 9.40 -1.54 -15.17
CA VAL A 382 9.74 -1.91 -13.78
C VAL A 382 10.84 -2.97 -13.75
N GLN A 383 10.81 -3.95 -14.67
CA GLN A 383 11.87 -4.97 -14.80
C GLN A 383 13.21 -4.33 -15.17
N THR A 384 13.22 -3.41 -16.12
CA THR A 384 14.43 -2.66 -16.48
C THR A 384 14.97 -1.88 -15.28
N HIS A 385 14.11 -1.15 -14.57
CA HIS A 385 14.50 -0.40 -13.38
C HIS A 385 15.08 -1.32 -12.29
N LEU A 386 14.43 -2.45 -12.01
CA LEU A 386 14.88 -3.42 -11.01
C LEU A 386 16.29 -3.97 -11.28
N LEU A 387 16.63 -4.16 -12.57
CA LEU A 387 17.85 -4.87 -12.98
C LEU A 387 18.98 -3.94 -13.43
N GLU A 388 18.70 -2.72 -13.87
CA GLU A 388 19.64 -1.90 -14.61
C GLU A 388 19.75 -0.46 -14.09
N GLU A 389 18.78 0.01 -13.25
CA GLU A 389 18.71 1.41 -12.83
C GLU A 389 18.60 1.56 -11.31
N GLY A 390 18.90 2.76 -10.81
CA GLY A 390 18.72 3.13 -9.41
C GLY A 390 19.47 2.20 -8.45
N CYS A 391 18.77 1.65 -7.47
CA CYS A 391 19.28 0.61 -6.57
C CYS A 391 19.00 -0.76 -7.19
N ILE A 392 19.97 -1.29 -7.94
CA ILE A 392 19.85 -2.57 -8.64
C ILE A 392 19.41 -3.66 -7.64
N GLY A 393 18.38 -4.41 -8.02
CA GLY A 393 17.75 -5.43 -7.17
C GLY A 393 16.67 -4.87 -6.23
N SER A 394 16.30 -3.59 -6.33
CA SER A 394 15.17 -2.99 -5.62
C SER A 394 14.38 -2.02 -6.50
N ILE A 395 13.28 -1.46 -5.99
CA ILE A 395 12.44 -0.52 -6.74
C ILE A 395 12.36 0.79 -5.97
N SER A 396 12.59 1.90 -6.68
CA SER A 396 12.51 3.24 -6.13
C SER A 396 11.08 3.62 -5.74
N GLU A 397 10.97 4.61 -4.88
CA GLU A 397 9.71 5.17 -4.39
C GLU A 397 8.91 5.83 -5.50
N ILE A 398 9.54 6.78 -6.19
CA ILE A 398 8.93 7.61 -7.23
C ILE A 398 9.82 7.72 -8.47
N PHE A 399 9.21 8.16 -9.55
CA PHE A 399 9.85 8.48 -10.81
C PHE A 399 9.35 9.83 -11.31
N ASP A 400 10.14 10.52 -12.12
CA ASP A 400 9.62 11.69 -12.83
C ASP A 400 8.40 11.27 -13.68
N GLY A 401 7.32 12.05 -13.61
CA GLY A 401 6.12 11.80 -14.41
C GLY A 401 6.34 12.00 -15.89
N ASP A 402 7.35 12.83 -16.27
CA ASP A 402 7.76 13.05 -17.66
C ASP A 402 8.94 12.16 -18.05
N ALA A 403 9.01 11.82 -19.34
CA ALA A 403 10.12 11.05 -19.86
C ALA A 403 11.47 11.78 -19.64
N PRO A 404 12.55 11.06 -19.34
CA PRO A 404 12.73 9.60 -19.38
C PRO A 404 12.28 8.84 -18.13
N HIS A 405 11.47 9.42 -17.24
CA HIS A 405 10.98 8.82 -16.00
C HIS A 405 12.11 8.46 -15.02
N THR A 406 13.01 9.40 -14.81
CA THR A 406 14.17 9.21 -13.91
C THR A 406 13.70 8.85 -12.51
N CYS A 407 14.29 7.83 -11.92
CA CYS A 407 14.01 7.41 -10.54
C CYS A 407 14.41 8.50 -9.54
N ARG A 408 13.57 8.68 -8.50
CA ARG A 408 13.68 9.72 -7.48
C ARG A 408 13.26 9.16 -6.11
N GLY A 409 13.28 10.04 -5.10
CA GLY A 409 12.86 9.69 -3.74
C GLY A 409 13.77 8.64 -3.11
N CYS A 410 13.17 7.80 -2.27
CA CYS A 410 13.85 6.68 -1.65
C CYS A 410 14.23 5.63 -2.71
N TYR A 411 15.47 5.18 -2.71
CA TYR A 411 15.97 4.30 -3.78
C TYR A 411 15.52 2.83 -3.64
N ALA A 412 15.05 2.43 -2.47
CA ALA A 412 14.51 1.11 -2.19
C ALA A 412 13.27 1.24 -1.31
N GLN A 413 12.10 0.99 -1.87
CA GLN A 413 10.82 1.26 -1.21
C GLN A 413 10.00 0.00 -1.03
N ALA A 414 9.58 -0.27 0.21
CA ALA A 414 8.88 -1.48 0.60
C ALA A 414 7.58 -1.71 -0.17
N TRP A 415 6.72 -0.70 -0.26
CA TRP A 415 5.45 -0.83 -0.97
C TRP A 415 5.61 -0.98 -2.49
N SER A 416 6.67 -0.40 -3.09
CA SER A 416 6.95 -0.59 -4.52
C SER A 416 7.33 -2.05 -4.79
N VAL A 417 8.27 -2.61 -4.03
CA VAL A 417 8.67 -4.02 -4.13
C VAL A 417 7.50 -4.94 -3.79
N GLY A 418 6.79 -4.65 -2.68
CA GLY A 418 5.69 -5.47 -2.19
C GLY A 418 4.54 -5.56 -3.18
N GLU A 419 4.06 -4.45 -3.70
CA GLU A 419 2.92 -4.42 -4.62
C GLU A 419 3.25 -5.04 -5.98
N ILE A 420 4.47 -4.86 -6.50
CA ILE A 420 4.89 -5.52 -7.73
C ILE A 420 4.99 -7.04 -7.53
N LEU A 421 5.62 -7.52 -6.45
CA LEU A 421 5.69 -8.95 -6.16
C LEU A 421 4.29 -9.56 -5.96
N ARG A 422 3.41 -8.87 -5.24
CA ARG A 422 2.03 -9.31 -5.02
C ARG A 422 1.26 -9.44 -6.33
N CYS A 423 1.16 -8.36 -7.11
CA CYS A 423 0.35 -8.38 -8.34
C CYS A 423 0.93 -9.33 -9.39
N TYR A 424 2.25 -9.40 -9.51
CA TYR A 424 2.89 -10.34 -10.43
C TYR A 424 2.53 -11.80 -10.10
N THR A 425 2.66 -12.19 -8.83
CA THR A 425 2.47 -13.60 -8.44
C THR A 425 1.00 -13.98 -8.25
N GLN A 426 0.15 -13.05 -7.79
CA GLN A 426 -1.24 -13.36 -7.47
C GLN A 426 -2.21 -13.07 -8.62
N ASP A 427 -1.94 -12.06 -9.45
CA ASP A 427 -2.86 -11.63 -10.49
C ASP A 427 -2.40 -12.08 -11.89
N ILE A 428 -1.09 -12.02 -12.19
CA ILE A 428 -0.56 -12.29 -13.53
C ILE A 428 -0.13 -13.74 -13.69
N GLN A 429 0.73 -14.26 -12.79
CA GLN A 429 1.26 -15.62 -12.89
C GLN A 429 0.28 -16.72 -12.44
N LYS A 430 -0.70 -16.35 -11.63
CA LYS A 430 -1.67 -17.33 -11.13
C LYS A 430 -2.39 -18.05 -12.29
N ASN A 431 -2.10 -19.31 -12.48
CA ASN A 431 -2.89 -20.14 -13.37
C ASN A 431 -4.29 -20.30 -12.77
N GLN A 432 -5.33 -20.02 -13.55
CA GLN A 432 -6.70 -20.38 -13.15
C GLN A 432 -6.72 -21.90 -12.93
N LYS A 433 -6.93 -22.30 -11.68
CA LYS A 433 -7.18 -23.71 -11.33
C LYS A 433 -8.61 -24.05 -11.64
#